data_0aa7d9a1b3dcea0292ae472f3729da2d
#
_entry.id   0aa7d9a1b3dcea0292ae472f3729da2d
#
_cell.length_a   1.000
_cell.length_b   1.000
_cell.length_c   1.000
_cell.angle_alpha   90.00
_cell.angle_beta   90.00
_cell.angle_gamma   90.00
#
_symmetry.space_group_name_H-M   'P 1'
#
loop_
_entity.id
_entity.type
_entity.pdbx_description
1 polymer ?
#
loop_
_entity_poly.entity_id
_entity_poly.type
_entity_poly.pdbx_seq_one_letter_code
_entity_poly.pdbx_strand_id
1 'polypeptide(L)'
;MSKAGIKVIVQPSFWLGSPRTSVGTFKDYWEHMISFETKRSMEFNIDHYVCLSVNPKESTERPLALDALEAMAKYLDRERIVAIGEIGYNSINHLEDELFQLQLDIAVDKNMLTMIHLPHINKKDGIERTKSVLKSKNLLGLTNRILIDHNTEETIQKTLELGCWAGLTVYPITKLSPIRAINMIEKNGVDKIMINSSADWGVSDPLSVPLVAREMKKKGFSKNDIEKVTFYNAFEFFKQSAKFLWRP
;
A
#
# COMPACT_ATOMS: atom_id res chain seq x y z
N MET A 1 -14.55 -0.04 -12.94
CA MET A 1 -13.81 -1.03 -12.13
C MET A 1 -14.54 -2.38 -12.12
N SER A 2 -15.75 -2.53 -11.58
CA SER A 2 -16.48 -3.82 -11.50
C SER A 2 -16.64 -4.52 -12.86
N LYS A 3 -17.07 -3.80 -13.92
CA LYS A 3 -17.17 -4.34 -15.30
C LYS A 3 -15.83 -4.81 -15.89
N ALA A 4 -14.70 -4.36 -15.35
CA ALA A 4 -13.36 -4.79 -15.74
C ALA A 4 -12.84 -5.97 -14.89
N GLY A 5 -13.69 -6.55 -14.05
CA GLY A 5 -13.36 -7.71 -13.25
C GLY A 5 -12.77 -7.42 -11.86
N ILE A 6 -12.65 -6.16 -11.46
CA ILE A 6 -12.19 -5.80 -10.11
C ILE A 6 -13.28 -6.15 -9.10
N LYS A 7 -12.94 -7.00 -8.13
CA LYS A 7 -13.85 -7.51 -7.09
C LYS A 7 -13.54 -6.97 -5.71
N VAL A 8 -12.29 -6.61 -5.47
CA VAL A 8 -11.80 -6.14 -4.17
C VAL A 8 -10.93 -4.92 -4.37
N ILE A 9 -11.08 -3.96 -3.47
CA ILE A 9 -10.21 -2.79 -3.35
C ILE A 9 -9.69 -2.74 -1.93
N VAL A 10 -8.38 -2.54 -1.77
CA VAL A 10 -7.77 -2.15 -0.51
C VAL A 10 -7.22 -0.75 -0.68
N GLN A 11 -7.83 0.21 -0.01
CA GLN A 11 -7.49 1.63 -0.12
C GLN A 11 -6.61 2.05 1.06
N PRO A 12 -5.35 2.41 0.84
CA PRO A 12 -4.52 2.99 1.89
C PRO A 12 -4.85 4.48 2.11
N SER A 13 -4.51 4.98 3.30
CA SER A 13 -4.47 6.42 3.54
C SER A 13 -3.43 7.07 2.66
N PHE A 14 -3.83 8.06 1.87
CA PHE A 14 -2.95 8.80 0.96
C PHE A 14 -3.12 10.31 1.15
N TRP A 15 -2.13 11.07 0.70
CA TRP A 15 -2.15 12.53 0.75
C TRP A 15 -3.18 13.10 -0.25
N LEU A 16 -4.06 13.97 0.23
CA LEU A 16 -5.17 14.53 -0.57
C LEU A 16 -4.76 15.73 -1.45
N GLY A 17 -3.48 16.05 -1.57
CA GLY A 17 -3.02 17.18 -2.40
C GLY A 17 -2.81 18.48 -1.61
N SER A 18 -3.22 18.54 -0.34
CA SER A 18 -3.02 19.69 0.56
C SER A 18 -2.69 19.22 1.98
N PRO A 19 -1.95 20.03 2.76
CA PRO A 19 -1.67 19.74 4.17
C PRO A 19 -2.95 19.64 5.00
N ARG A 20 -2.95 18.76 6.00
CA ARG A 20 -3.98 18.72 7.03
C ARG A 20 -3.82 19.90 7.98
N THR A 21 -4.93 20.42 8.45
CA THR A 21 -4.96 21.60 9.34
C THR A 21 -5.35 21.27 10.76
N SER A 22 -5.87 20.09 11.01
CA SER A 22 -6.30 19.63 12.35
C SER A 22 -6.48 18.12 12.37
N VAL A 23 -6.56 17.53 13.57
CA VAL A 23 -6.93 16.11 13.76
C VAL A 23 -8.33 15.82 13.21
N GLY A 24 -9.23 16.81 13.25
CA GLY A 24 -10.57 16.69 12.67
C GLY A 24 -10.52 16.30 11.19
N THR A 25 -9.64 16.94 10.41
CA THR A 25 -9.52 16.65 8.97
C THR A 25 -8.97 15.23 8.66
N PHE A 26 -8.17 14.66 9.57
CA PHE A 26 -7.81 13.22 9.49
C PHE A 26 -9.00 12.32 9.78
N LYS A 27 -9.76 12.61 10.86
CA LYS A 27 -10.93 11.82 11.25
C LYS A 27 -12.00 11.82 10.17
N ASP A 28 -12.32 12.98 9.60
CA ASP A 28 -13.30 13.13 8.52
C ASP A 28 -12.89 12.29 7.30
N TYR A 29 -11.60 12.30 6.96
CA TYR A 29 -11.08 11.51 5.86
C TYR A 29 -11.13 10.01 6.13
N TRP A 30 -10.68 9.55 7.31
CA TRP A 30 -10.76 8.13 7.66
C TRP A 30 -12.21 7.65 7.72
N GLU A 31 -13.11 8.44 8.30
CA GLU A 31 -14.53 8.12 8.33
C GLU A 31 -15.14 8.02 6.93
N HIS A 32 -14.75 8.94 6.03
CA HIS A 32 -15.16 8.88 4.63
C HIS A 32 -14.72 7.57 3.96
N MET A 33 -13.46 7.17 4.13
CA MET A 33 -12.94 5.92 3.58
C MET A 33 -13.68 4.69 4.14
N ILE A 34 -13.83 4.63 5.47
CA ILE A 34 -14.37 3.46 6.17
C ILE A 34 -15.87 3.30 5.90
N SER A 35 -16.63 4.38 5.91
CA SER A 35 -18.09 4.33 5.86
C SER A 35 -18.60 4.60 4.45
N PHE A 36 -18.29 5.75 3.87
CA PHE A 36 -18.88 6.19 2.60
C PHE A 36 -18.33 5.40 1.40
N GLU A 37 -17.00 5.34 1.26
CA GLU A 37 -16.38 4.64 0.12
C GLU A 37 -16.66 3.13 0.16
N THR A 38 -16.69 2.55 1.35
CA THR A 38 -17.06 1.14 1.52
C THR A 38 -18.49 0.90 1.04
N LYS A 39 -19.46 1.71 1.49
CA LYS A 39 -20.85 1.59 1.05
C LYS A 39 -20.98 1.78 -0.45
N ARG A 40 -20.36 2.84 -1.01
CA ARG A 40 -20.38 3.15 -2.43
C ARG A 40 -19.82 2.01 -3.29
N SER A 41 -18.70 1.41 -2.86
CA SER A 41 -18.08 0.29 -3.58
C SER A 41 -18.97 -0.96 -3.58
N MET A 42 -19.65 -1.25 -2.47
CA MET A 42 -20.56 -2.38 -2.37
C MET A 42 -21.77 -2.27 -3.32
N GLU A 43 -22.24 -1.05 -3.63
CA GLU A 43 -23.30 -0.82 -4.62
C GLU A 43 -22.88 -1.26 -6.04
N PHE A 44 -21.56 -1.37 -6.30
CA PHE A 44 -20.98 -1.87 -7.55
C PHE A 44 -20.47 -3.31 -7.45
N ASN A 45 -20.83 -4.05 -6.40
CA ASN A 45 -20.34 -5.41 -6.12
C ASN A 45 -18.80 -5.48 -6.02
N ILE A 46 -18.19 -4.49 -5.36
CA ILE A 46 -16.78 -4.44 -5.04
C ILE A 46 -16.65 -4.40 -3.52
N ASP A 47 -15.98 -5.39 -2.94
CA ASP A 47 -15.60 -5.34 -1.53
C ASP A 47 -14.48 -4.33 -1.32
N HIS A 48 -14.66 -3.48 -0.31
CA HIS A 48 -13.71 -2.41 -0.01
C HIS A 48 -13.14 -2.59 1.39
N TYR A 49 -11.83 -2.50 1.49
CA TYR A 49 -11.04 -2.54 2.72
C TYR A 49 -10.15 -1.31 2.79
N VAL A 50 -9.70 -0.99 4.00
CA VAL A 50 -8.97 0.25 4.28
C VAL A 50 -7.67 -0.05 5.02
N CYS A 51 -6.61 0.72 4.70
CA CYS A 51 -5.43 0.82 5.54
C CYS A 51 -5.36 2.26 6.08
N LEU A 52 -5.17 2.42 7.40
CA LEU A 52 -5.08 3.74 8.02
C LEU A 52 -3.64 4.11 8.34
N SER A 53 -3.33 5.39 8.20
CA SER A 53 -2.03 5.95 8.60
C SER A 53 -2.07 7.47 8.70
N VAL A 54 -1.02 8.02 9.30
CA VAL A 54 -0.52 9.35 8.97
C VAL A 54 0.47 9.16 7.82
N ASN A 55 0.08 9.54 6.60
CA ASN A 55 0.89 9.35 5.39
C ASN A 55 2.21 10.16 5.49
N PRO A 56 3.35 9.69 4.96
CA PRO A 56 4.61 10.43 5.04
C PRO A 56 4.53 11.86 4.49
N LYS A 57 3.72 12.12 3.48
CA LYS A 57 3.49 13.49 2.97
C LYS A 57 2.70 14.40 3.93
N GLU A 58 2.06 13.82 4.93
CA GLU A 58 1.33 14.54 5.99
C GLU A 58 2.19 14.71 7.27
N SER A 59 3.42 14.20 7.27
CA SER A 59 4.41 14.33 8.32
C SER A 59 5.09 15.72 8.28
N THR A 60 4.31 16.80 8.38
CA THR A 60 4.79 18.18 8.24
C THR A 60 4.88 18.90 9.58
N GLU A 61 3.98 18.55 10.51
CA GLU A 61 3.87 19.18 11.82
C GLU A 61 3.81 18.09 12.89
N ARG A 62 4.87 17.99 13.71
CA ARG A 62 5.01 16.92 14.70
C ARG A 62 3.85 16.85 15.71
N PRO A 63 3.39 17.95 16.35
CA PRO A 63 2.28 17.87 17.30
C PRO A 63 1.00 17.33 16.63
N LEU A 64 0.64 17.89 15.48
CA LEU A 64 -0.55 17.46 14.74
C LEU A 64 -0.47 15.96 14.33
N ALA A 65 0.70 15.51 13.88
CA ALA A 65 0.91 14.14 13.47
C ALA A 65 0.79 13.15 14.65
N LEU A 66 1.33 13.49 15.82
CA LEU A 66 1.22 12.66 17.03
C LEU A 66 -0.24 12.60 17.55
N ASP A 67 -0.94 13.71 17.58
CA ASP A 67 -2.35 13.75 17.94
C ASP A 67 -3.22 12.95 16.96
N ALA A 68 -2.86 13.00 15.67
CA ALA A 68 -3.51 12.18 14.65
C ALA A 68 -3.25 10.68 14.85
N LEU A 69 -2.03 10.26 15.23
CA LEU A 69 -1.73 8.87 15.54
C LEU A 69 -2.53 8.36 16.74
N GLU A 70 -2.63 9.17 17.81
CA GLU A 70 -3.48 8.83 18.97
C GLU A 70 -4.94 8.67 18.57
N ALA A 71 -5.44 9.58 17.74
CA ALA A 71 -6.80 9.51 17.22
C ALA A 71 -7.00 8.26 16.33
N MET A 72 -6.04 7.94 15.45
CA MET A 72 -6.08 6.78 14.56
C MET A 72 -6.22 5.46 15.33
N ALA A 73 -5.52 5.32 16.45
CA ALA A 73 -5.55 4.11 17.27
C ALA A 73 -6.98 3.69 17.68
N LYS A 74 -7.88 4.66 17.83
CA LYS A 74 -9.30 4.45 18.18
C LYS A 74 -10.13 3.89 17.01
N TYR A 75 -9.65 4.02 15.79
CA TYR A 75 -10.31 3.49 14.59
C TYR A 75 -9.86 2.08 14.24
N LEU A 76 -8.65 1.68 14.66
CA LEU A 76 -8.02 0.45 14.18
C LEU A 76 -8.79 -0.83 14.52
N ASP A 77 -9.66 -0.81 15.52
CA ASP A 77 -10.48 -1.97 15.89
C ASP A 77 -11.75 -2.12 15.04
N ARG A 78 -12.07 -1.14 14.20
CA ARG A 78 -13.25 -1.19 13.31
C ARG A 78 -13.06 -2.26 12.22
N GLU A 79 -14.20 -2.78 11.76
CA GLU A 79 -14.24 -3.73 10.64
C GLU A 79 -13.62 -3.14 9.38
N ARG A 80 -13.11 -4.00 8.49
CA ARG A 80 -12.54 -3.67 7.19
C ARG A 80 -11.23 -2.87 7.21
N ILE A 81 -10.70 -2.51 8.39
CA ILE A 81 -9.36 -1.91 8.50
C ILE A 81 -8.36 -3.06 8.61
N VAL A 82 -7.67 -3.35 7.49
CA VAL A 82 -6.86 -4.57 7.33
C VAL A 82 -5.37 -4.36 7.55
N ALA A 83 -4.88 -3.12 7.49
CA ALA A 83 -3.46 -2.80 7.63
C ALA A 83 -3.25 -1.37 8.15
N ILE A 84 -2.04 -1.09 8.61
CA ILE A 84 -1.52 0.27 8.77
C ILE A 84 -0.75 0.66 7.50
N GLY A 85 -1.13 1.77 6.89
CA GLY A 85 -0.49 2.24 5.64
C GLY A 85 -1.29 3.31 4.88
N GLU A 86 -0.60 4.09 4.06
CA GLU A 86 0.84 4.02 3.77
C GLU A 86 1.65 4.73 4.85
N ILE A 87 2.72 4.11 5.33
CA ILE A 87 3.71 4.68 6.23
C ILE A 87 5.10 4.62 5.58
N GLY A 88 6.09 5.33 6.09
CA GLY A 88 7.45 5.29 5.55
C GLY A 88 7.94 6.67 5.12
N TYR A 89 8.40 6.82 3.86
CA TYR A 89 9.14 8.01 3.44
C TYR A 89 8.58 8.69 2.21
N ASN A 90 8.60 10.03 2.25
CA ASN A 90 8.46 10.92 1.10
C ASN A 90 9.76 11.71 0.84
N SER A 91 10.35 12.29 1.89
CA SER A 91 11.54 13.15 1.86
C SER A 91 12.72 12.59 2.65
N ILE A 92 12.54 11.49 3.38
CA ILE A 92 13.54 10.82 4.23
C ILE A 92 14.09 11.78 5.30
N ASN A 93 13.22 12.43 6.05
CA ASN A 93 13.56 13.34 7.14
C ASN A 93 13.33 12.72 8.53
N HIS A 94 13.79 13.40 9.59
CA HIS A 94 13.69 12.91 10.97
C HIS A 94 12.26 12.71 11.46
N LEU A 95 11.32 13.56 11.04
CA LEU A 95 9.92 13.43 11.46
C LEU A 95 9.25 12.24 10.80
N GLU A 96 9.51 12.02 9.50
CA GLU A 96 9.07 10.81 8.82
C GLU A 96 9.64 9.54 9.47
N ASP A 97 10.92 9.57 9.87
CA ASP A 97 11.55 8.48 10.61
C ASP A 97 10.84 8.19 11.94
N GLU A 98 10.56 9.22 12.72
CA GLU A 98 9.85 9.10 14.00
C GLU A 98 8.46 8.49 13.79
N LEU A 99 7.68 9.09 12.89
CA LEU A 99 6.30 8.66 12.65
C LEU A 99 6.23 7.28 12.00
N PHE A 100 7.18 6.92 11.15
CA PHE A 100 7.29 5.59 10.60
C PHE A 100 7.50 4.54 11.69
N GLN A 101 8.44 4.80 12.60
CA GLN A 101 8.74 3.88 13.71
C GLN A 101 7.55 3.74 14.68
N LEU A 102 6.88 4.85 15.04
CA LEU A 102 5.69 4.81 15.90
C LEU A 102 4.54 4.00 15.27
N GLN A 103 4.32 4.17 13.97
CA GLN A 103 3.27 3.43 13.26
C GLN A 103 3.62 1.94 13.10
N LEU A 104 4.90 1.59 12.96
CA LEU A 104 5.34 0.19 13.02
C LEU A 104 5.08 -0.42 14.39
N ASP A 105 5.34 0.30 15.49
CA ASP A 105 5.05 -0.17 16.84
C ASP A 105 3.56 -0.44 17.00
N ILE A 106 2.70 0.47 16.58
CA ILE A 106 1.24 0.28 16.59
C ILE A 106 0.84 -0.96 15.76
N ALA A 107 1.46 -1.16 14.59
CA ALA A 107 1.16 -2.32 13.75
C ALA A 107 1.53 -3.64 14.44
N VAL A 108 2.65 -3.69 15.12
CA VAL A 108 3.09 -4.86 15.91
C VAL A 108 2.16 -5.10 17.09
N ASP A 109 1.89 -4.08 17.90
CA ASP A 109 1.05 -4.17 19.10
C ASP A 109 -0.38 -4.62 18.78
N LYS A 110 -0.93 -4.15 17.67
CA LYS A 110 -2.27 -4.51 17.18
C LYS A 110 -2.28 -5.73 16.26
N ASN A 111 -1.15 -6.39 16.04
CA ASN A 111 -1.01 -7.52 15.11
C ASN A 111 -1.58 -7.23 13.71
N MET A 112 -1.29 -6.05 13.17
CA MET A 112 -1.79 -5.61 11.87
C MET A 112 -0.76 -5.82 10.76
N LEU A 113 -1.22 -5.92 9.54
CA LEU A 113 -0.38 -5.84 8.34
C LEU A 113 0.14 -4.43 8.17
N THR A 114 1.25 -4.28 7.44
CA THR A 114 1.87 -2.98 7.19
C THR A 114 2.08 -2.75 5.70
N MET A 115 1.73 -1.55 5.22
CA MET A 115 2.03 -1.08 3.87
C MET A 115 2.99 0.09 3.94
N ILE A 116 4.20 -0.09 3.38
CA ILE A 116 5.29 0.89 3.43
C ILE A 116 5.39 1.61 2.08
N HIS A 117 5.37 2.93 2.12
CA HIS A 117 5.55 3.83 0.99
C HIS A 117 7.04 4.09 0.74
N LEU A 118 7.53 3.80 -0.46
CA LEU A 118 8.85 4.27 -0.90
C LEU A 118 8.75 5.66 -1.52
N PRO A 119 9.71 6.57 -1.23
CA PRO A 119 9.67 7.93 -1.73
C PRO A 119 9.67 7.99 -3.26
N HIS A 120 9.10 9.04 -3.82
CA HIS A 120 9.06 9.21 -5.28
C HIS A 120 10.46 9.44 -5.86
N ILE A 121 11.26 10.23 -5.17
CA ILE A 121 12.68 10.51 -5.47
C ILE A 121 13.55 9.78 -4.43
N ASN A 122 14.79 9.45 -4.77
CA ASN A 122 15.75 8.78 -3.87
C ASN A 122 15.27 7.41 -3.35
N LYS A 123 14.67 6.61 -4.24
CA LYS A 123 14.12 5.30 -3.89
C LYS A 123 15.14 4.34 -3.26
N LYS A 124 16.41 4.40 -3.71
CA LYS A 124 17.50 3.60 -3.13
C LYS A 124 17.74 3.95 -1.66
N ASP A 125 17.80 5.24 -1.34
CA ASP A 125 17.96 5.68 0.05
C ASP A 125 16.73 5.31 0.89
N GLY A 126 15.52 5.44 0.31
CA GLY A 126 14.27 5.05 0.94
C GLY A 126 14.23 3.57 1.34
N ILE A 127 14.60 2.66 0.43
CA ILE A 127 14.62 1.22 0.75
C ILE A 127 15.73 0.87 1.74
N GLU A 128 16.92 1.49 1.65
CA GLU A 128 17.99 1.27 2.64
C GLU A 128 17.59 1.76 4.03
N ARG A 129 16.94 2.94 4.11
CA ARG A 129 16.45 3.45 5.38
C ARG A 129 15.33 2.57 5.95
N THR A 130 14.41 2.13 5.12
CA THR A 130 13.36 1.15 5.50
C THR A 130 13.99 -0.13 6.09
N LYS A 131 14.98 -0.71 5.40
CA LYS A 131 15.71 -1.89 5.88
C LYS A 131 16.36 -1.63 7.25
N SER A 132 16.99 -0.48 7.41
CA SER A 132 17.65 -0.11 8.67
C SER A 132 16.66 -0.02 9.83
N VAL A 133 15.49 0.59 9.61
CA VAL A 133 14.42 0.68 10.60
C VAL A 133 13.86 -0.70 10.93
N LEU A 134 13.55 -1.54 9.92
CA LEU A 134 13.05 -2.90 10.18
C LEU A 134 14.05 -3.74 10.97
N LYS A 135 15.34 -3.58 10.70
CA LYS A 135 16.41 -4.25 11.45
C LYS A 135 16.50 -3.75 12.89
N SER A 136 16.53 -2.44 13.11
CA SER A 136 16.63 -1.85 14.46
C SER A 136 15.47 -2.21 15.36
N LYS A 137 14.27 -2.41 14.78
CA LYS A 137 13.06 -2.84 15.49
C LYS A 137 12.88 -4.35 15.58
N ASN A 138 13.85 -5.15 15.14
CA ASN A 138 13.78 -6.62 15.12
C ASN A 138 12.60 -7.18 14.30
N LEU A 139 12.18 -6.50 13.24
CA LEU A 139 11.01 -6.88 12.43
C LEU A 139 11.36 -7.76 11.23
N LEU A 140 12.64 -8.15 11.06
CA LEU A 140 13.05 -9.00 9.92
C LEU A 140 12.40 -10.41 9.95
N GLY A 141 11.93 -10.88 11.10
CA GLY A 141 11.13 -12.10 11.22
C GLY A 141 9.64 -11.94 10.82
N LEU A 142 9.17 -10.71 10.65
CA LEU A 142 7.77 -10.38 10.35
C LEU A 142 7.57 -9.84 8.92
N THR A 143 8.59 -9.89 8.07
CA THR A 143 8.57 -9.29 6.73
C THR A 143 7.49 -9.87 5.82
N ASN A 144 7.03 -11.10 6.08
CA ASN A 144 5.88 -11.67 5.36
C ASN A 144 4.55 -10.92 5.64
N ARG A 145 4.50 -10.06 6.64
CA ARG A 145 3.36 -9.20 6.99
C ARG A 145 3.55 -7.76 6.51
N ILE A 146 4.59 -7.51 5.72
CA ILE A 146 4.97 -6.18 5.24
C ILE A 146 4.92 -6.14 3.71
N LEU A 147 4.13 -5.22 3.18
CA LEU A 147 4.13 -4.83 1.78
C LEU A 147 4.94 -3.54 1.64
N ILE A 148 5.98 -3.56 0.82
CA ILE A 148 6.70 -2.36 0.40
C ILE A 148 6.16 -1.95 -0.96
N ASP A 149 5.56 -0.76 -1.04
CA ASP A 149 4.91 -0.28 -2.26
C ASP A 149 5.77 0.69 -3.05
N HIS A 150 5.34 0.98 -4.27
CA HIS A 150 6.01 1.86 -5.23
C HIS A 150 7.42 1.40 -5.62
N ASN A 151 7.66 0.10 -5.69
CA ASN A 151 8.91 -0.44 -6.17
C ASN A 151 9.19 -0.05 -7.62
N THR A 152 10.48 0.10 -7.92
CA THR A 152 11.01 0.27 -9.28
C THR A 152 12.11 -0.76 -9.51
N GLU A 153 12.70 -0.73 -10.70
CA GLU A 153 13.84 -1.59 -11.08
C GLU A 153 15.00 -1.49 -10.09
N GLU A 154 15.10 -0.37 -9.35
CA GLU A 154 16.17 -0.11 -8.38
C GLU A 154 15.93 -0.70 -6.99
N THR A 155 14.68 -1.03 -6.64
CA THR A 155 14.28 -1.38 -5.26
C THR A 155 13.67 -2.77 -5.13
N ILE A 156 13.07 -3.30 -6.20
CA ILE A 156 12.30 -4.56 -6.13
C ILE A 156 13.14 -5.73 -5.63
N GLN A 157 14.37 -5.88 -6.13
CA GLN A 157 15.22 -6.99 -5.72
C GLN A 157 15.48 -6.94 -4.20
N LYS A 158 15.81 -5.77 -3.67
CA LYS A 158 16.05 -5.61 -2.23
C LYS A 158 14.78 -5.86 -1.39
N THR A 159 13.61 -5.43 -1.88
CA THR A 159 12.33 -5.73 -1.23
C THR A 159 12.10 -7.23 -1.11
N LEU A 160 12.34 -7.98 -2.18
CA LEU A 160 12.18 -9.43 -2.20
C LEU A 160 13.24 -10.15 -1.34
N GLU A 161 14.50 -9.69 -1.36
CA GLU A 161 15.58 -10.21 -0.51
C GLU A 161 15.28 -10.01 0.99
N LEU A 162 14.58 -8.94 1.37
CA LEU A 162 14.09 -8.72 2.73
C LEU A 162 12.98 -9.71 3.11
N GLY A 163 12.41 -10.44 2.17
CA GLY A 163 11.26 -11.33 2.38
C GLY A 163 9.92 -10.60 2.42
N CYS A 164 9.89 -9.29 2.12
CA CYS A 164 8.69 -8.49 2.02
C CYS A 164 7.91 -8.76 0.72
N TRP A 165 6.65 -8.35 0.68
CA TRP A 165 5.87 -8.28 -0.54
C TRP A 165 6.21 -7.00 -1.31
N ALA A 166 6.28 -7.08 -2.63
CA ALA A 166 6.62 -5.97 -3.49
C ALA A 166 5.40 -5.45 -4.25
N GLY A 167 4.98 -4.23 -3.97
CA GLY A 167 3.95 -3.53 -4.72
C GLY A 167 4.53 -2.82 -5.94
N LEU A 168 3.95 -3.06 -7.11
CA LEU A 168 4.25 -2.37 -8.36
C LEU A 168 3.08 -1.48 -8.74
N THR A 169 3.22 -0.20 -8.47
CA THR A 169 2.16 0.78 -8.77
C THR A 169 2.23 1.22 -10.22
N VAL A 170 1.24 0.82 -10.99
CA VAL A 170 1.08 1.25 -12.38
C VAL A 170 0.21 2.51 -12.42
N TYR A 171 0.84 3.59 -12.84
CA TYR A 171 0.26 4.93 -12.79
C TYR A 171 0.71 5.73 -14.01
N PRO A 172 -0.20 6.35 -14.76
CA PRO A 172 0.16 7.13 -15.92
C PRO A 172 1.17 8.23 -15.55
N ILE A 173 2.17 8.44 -16.39
CA ILE A 173 3.15 9.54 -16.35
C ILE A 173 4.18 9.42 -15.22
N THR A 174 3.78 9.30 -13.94
CA THR A 174 4.68 9.55 -12.80
C THR A 174 5.24 8.31 -12.12
N LYS A 175 4.67 7.11 -12.37
CA LYS A 175 5.13 5.84 -11.78
C LYS A 175 5.47 4.81 -12.88
N LEU A 176 5.15 3.54 -12.67
CA LEU A 176 5.44 2.51 -13.66
C LEU A 176 4.41 2.52 -14.81
N SER A 177 4.89 2.40 -16.05
CA SER A 177 4.02 1.96 -17.14
C SER A 177 3.75 0.45 -17.05
N PRO A 178 2.69 -0.06 -17.69
CA PRO A 178 2.42 -1.52 -17.74
C PRO A 178 3.64 -2.32 -18.25
N ILE A 179 4.32 -1.82 -19.28
CA ILE A 179 5.50 -2.50 -19.86
C ILE A 179 6.66 -2.57 -18.86
N ARG A 180 6.94 -1.50 -18.12
CA ARG A 180 8.00 -1.51 -17.09
C ARG A 180 7.67 -2.52 -15.99
N ALA A 181 6.43 -2.53 -15.49
CA ALA A 181 6.00 -3.50 -14.47
C ALA A 181 6.16 -4.94 -14.98
N ILE A 182 5.77 -5.23 -16.21
CA ILE A 182 5.91 -6.55 -16.82
C ILE A 182 7.38 -6.96 -16.96
N ASN A 183 8.26 -6.06 -17.42
CA ASN A 183 9.69 -6.35 -17.53
C ASN A 183 10.32 -6.65 -16.16
N MET A 184 9.85 -5.99 -15.09
CA MET A 184 10.28 -6.29 -13.73
C MET A 184 9.82 -7.67 -13.27
N ILE A 185 8.59 -8.08 -13.63
CA ILE A 185 8.05 -9.42 -13.35
C ILE A 185 8.85 -10.48 -14.12
N GLU A 186 9.14 -10.26 -15.40
CA GLU A 186 9.97 -11.18 -16.21
C GLU A 186 11.34 -11.41 -15.55
N LYS A 187 11.95 -10.37 -15.02
CA LYS A 187 13.28 -10.45 -14.40
C LYS A 187 13.28 -11.08 -13.02
N ASN A 188 12.27 -10.83 -12.19
CA ASN A 188 12.26 -11.17 -10.77
C ASN A 188 11.32 -12.33 -10.42
N GLY A 189 10.57 -12.85 -11.39
CA GLY A 189 9.53 -13.85 -11.16
C GLY A 189 8.21 -13.24 -10.70
N VAL A 190 7.28 -14.09 -10.30
CA VAL A 190 5.90 -13.70 -9.93
C VAL A 190 5.65 -13.77 -8.41
N ASP A 191 6.58 -14.35 -7.64
CA ASP A 191 6.38 -14.60 -6.22
C ASP A 191 6.48 -13.30 -5.40
N LYS A 192 5.49 -13.10 -4.50
CA LYS A 192 5.41 -11.91 -3.64
C LYS A 192 5.37 -10.56 -4.38
N ILE A 193 5.10 -10.55 -5.68
CA ILE A 193 4.91 -9.32 -6.45
C ILE A 193 3.42 -9.11 -6.69
N MET A 194 2.91 -7.92 -6.40
CA MET A 194 1.53 -7.56 -6.70
C MET A 194 1.45 -6.25 -7.46
N ILE A 195 0.59 -6.23 -8.47
CA ILE A 195 0.28 -5.02 -9.24
C ILE A 195 -0.81 -4.26 -8.52
N ASN A 196 -0.63 -2.95 -8.39
CA ASN A 196 -1.69 -2.07 -7.94
C ASN A 196 -1.88 -0.87 -8.87
N SER A 197 -3.01 -0.21 -8.70
CA SER A 197 -3.40 0.98 -9.45
C SER A 197 -3.58 2.15 -8.49
N SER A 198 -3.95 3.30 -9.02
CA SER A 198 -4.35 4.44 -8.20
C SER A 198 -5.61 5.07 -8.79
N ALA A 199 -6.42 5.62 -7.91
CA ALA A 199 -7.58 6.46 -8.24
C ALA A 199 -7.58 7.70 -7.32
N ASP A 200 -6.39 8.24 -7.07
CA ASP A 200 -6.17 9.41 -6.23
C ASP A 200 -6.41 10.74 -7.01
N TRP A 201 -6.01 11.84 -6.40
CA TRP A 201 -6.17 13.19 -6.94
C TRP A 201 -5.36 13.48 -8.21
N GLY A 202 -4.35 12.68 -8.52
CA GLY A 202 -3.48 12.87 -9.67
C GLY A 202 -4.03 12.27 -10.96
N VAL A 203 -3.22 12.31 -12.03
CA VAL A 203 -3.51 11.63 -13.31
C VAL A 203 -3.35 10.11 -13.09
N SER A 204 -4.41 9.48 -12.62
CA SER A 204 -4.45 8.07 -12.24
C SER A 204 -5.31 7.24 -13.19
N ASP A 205 -5.14 5.93 -13.17
CA ASP A 205 -5.98 4.99 -13.92
C ASP A 205 -6.38 3.81 -13.00
N PRO A 206 -7.62 3.77 -12.52
CA PRO A 206 -8.11 2.68 -11.68
C PRO A 206 -8.20 1.33 -12.41
N LEU A 207 -8.01 1.31 -13.73
CA LEU A 207 -8.01 0.10 -14.55
C LEU A 207 -6.60 -0.42 -14.86
N SER A 208 -5.56 0.14 -14.26
CA SER A 208 -4.17 -0.28 -14.53
C SER A 208 -3.92 -1.77 -14.28
N VAL A 209 -4.56 -2.38 -13.26
CA VAL A 209 -4.39 -3.83 -13.01
C VAL A 209 -4.97 -4.68 -14.15
N PRO A 210 -6.23 -4.49 -14.60
CA PRO A 210 -6.74 -5.17 -15.80
C PRO A 210 -5.92 -4.90 -17.07
N LEU A 211 -5.38 -3.68 -17.21
CA LEU A 211 -4.52 -3.35 -18.36
C LEU A 211 -3.22 -4.16 -18.33
N VAL A 212 -2.54 -4.26 -17.18
CA VAL A 212 -1.34 -5.09 -17.04
C VAL A 212 -1.65 -6.54 -17.34
N ALA A 213 -2.75 -7.11 -16.81
CA ALA A 213 -3.17 -8.47 -17.09
C ALA A 213 -3.31 -8.74 -18.61
N ARG A 214 -3.93 -7.78 -19.32
CA ARG A 214 -4.09 -7.86 -20.78
C ARG A 214 -2.74 -7.83 -21.51
N GLU A 215 -1.84 -6.94 -21.12
CA GLU A 215 -0.53 -6.83 -21.77
C GLU A 215 0.37 -8.05 -21.46
N MET A 216 0.31 -8.59 -20.23
CA MET A 216 0.98 -9.87 -19.90
C MET A 216 0.47 -11.01 -20.78
N LYS A 217 -0.85 -11.10 -20.99
CA LYS A 217 -1.44 -12.11 -21.89
C LYS A 217 -0.92 -11.96 -23.33
N LYS A 218 -0.82 -10.76 -23.85
CA LYS A 218 -0.25 -10.48 -25.18
C LYS A 218 1.21 -10.89 -25.30
N LYS A 219 1.98 -10.75 -24.21
CA LYS A 219 3.38 -11.18 -24.13
C LYS A 219 3.55 -12.71 -23.94
N GLY A 220 2.49 -13.47 -23.78
CA GLY A 220 2.53 -14.92 -23.65
C GLY A 220 2.72 -15.46 -22.24
N PHE A 221 2.51 -14.66 -21.21
CA PHE A 221 2.51 -15.15 -19.82
C PHE A 221 1.41 -16.20 -19.62
N SER A 222 1.67 -17.18 -18.76
CA SER A 222 0.67 -18.16 -18.38
C SER A 222 -0.50 -17.49 -17.63
N LYS A 223 -1.69 -18.09 -17.71
CA LYS A 223 -2.85 -17.63 -16.94
C LYS A 223 -2.53 -17.59 -15.44
N ASN A 224 -1.82 -18.60 -14.94
CA ASN A 224 -1.43 -18.70 -13.54
C ASN A 224 -0.52 -17.54 -13.11
N ASP A 225 0.48 -17.17 -13.92
CA ASP A 225 1.37 -16.06 -13.59
C ASP A 225 0.64 -14.73 -13.57
N ILE A 226 -0.27 -14.52 -14.53
CA ILE A 226 -1.11 -13.29 -14.58
C ILE A 226 -1.97 -13.21 -13.32
N GLU A 227 -2.72 -14.27 -13.01
CA GLU A 227 -3.59 -14.30 -11.83
C GLU A 227 -2.79 -14.16 -10.54
N LYS A 228 -1.57 -14.68 -10.48
CA LYS A 228 -0.71 -14.60 -9.31
C LYS A 228 -0.35 -13.16 -8.97
N VAL A 229 0.11 -12.36 -9.93
CA VAL A 229 0.53 -10.97 -9.68
C VAL A 229 -0.61 -9.97 -9.63
N THR A 230 -1.76 -10.28 -10.23
CA THR A 230 -2.91 -9.37 -10.28
C THR A 230 -4.00 -9.69 -9.26
N PHE A 231 -3.90 -10.86 -8.60
CA PHE A 231 -4.92 -11.32 -7.66
C PHE A 231 -4.35 -12.14 -6.50
N TYR A 232 -3.77 -13.33 -6.74
CA TYR A 232 -3.47 -14.27 -5.66
C TYR A 232 -2.46 -13.73 -4.66
N ASN A 233 -1.43 -13.02 -5.09
CA ASN A 233 -0.44 -12.45 -4.17
C ASN A 233 -1.07 -11.40 -3.24
N ALA A 234 -1.94 -10.53 -3.75
CA ALA A 234 -2.67 -9.58 -2.91
C ALA A 234 -3.61 -10.30 -1.94
N PHE A 235 -4.33 -11.33 -2.41
CA PHE A 235 -5.19 -12.15 -1.56
C PHE A 235 -4.39 -12.83 -0.44
N GLU A 236 -3.26 -13.48 -0.76
CA GLU A 236 -2.40 -14.17 0.20
C GLU A 236 -1.83 -13.21 1.24
N PHE A 237 -1.50 -11.98 0.84
CA PHE A 237 -1.06 -10.95 1.78
C PHE A 237 -2.18 -10.50 2.71
N PHE A 238 -3.31 -10.06 2.16
CA PHE A 238 -4.38 -9.46 2.97
C PHE A 238 -5.17 -10.47 3.79
N LYS A 239 -5.30 -11.74 3.37
CA LYS A 239 -5.97 -12.78 4.15
C LYS A 239 -5.31 -13.07 5.50
N GLN A 240 -4.07 -12.62 5.73
CA GLN A 240 -3.40 -12.69 7.03
C GLN A 240 -4.04 -11.76 8.07
N SER A 241 -4.84 -10.78 7.65
CA SER A 241 -5.67 -9.96 8.54
C SER A 241 -6.99 -10.67 8.84
N ALA A 242 -7.31 -10.86 10.12
CA ALA A 242 -8.60 -11.43 10.54
C ALA A 242 -9.81 -10.60 10.08
N LYS A 243 -9.59 -9.32 9.72
CA LYS A 243 -10.62 -8.41 9.23
C LYS A 243 -10.82 -8.46 7.71
N PHE A 244 -9.99 -9.20 6.98
CA PHE A 244 -10.13 -9.43 5.55
C PHE A 244 -11.02 -10.67 5.32
N LEU A 245 -12.32 -10.44 5.17
CA LEU A 245 -13.33 -11.50 5.13
C LEU A 245 -13.64 -12.01 3.72
N TRP A 246 -13.23 -11.29 2.69
CA TRP A 246 -13.49 -11.68 1.30
C TRP A 246 -12.85 -13.04 0.95
N ARG A 247 -13.57 -13.83 0.14
CA ARG A 247 -13.09 -15.13 -0.37
C ARG A 247 -13.37 -15.20 -1.86
N PRO A 248 -12.45 -15.81 -2.67
CA PRO A 248 -12.65 -16.01 -4.12
C PRO A 248 -13.77 -16.99 -4.45
#